data_328cea8dd8e065cd1bc42952cb315a59
#
_entry.id   328cea8dd8e065cd1bc42952cb315a59
#
_cell.length_a   1.000
_cell.length_b   1.000
_cell.length_c   1.000
_cell.angle_alpha   90.00
_cell.angle_beta   90.00
_cell.angle_gamma   90.00
#
_symmetry.space_group_name_H-M   'P 1'
#
loop_
_entity.id
_entity.type
_entity.pdbx_description
1 polymer ?
#
loop_
_entity_poly.entity_id
_entity_poly.type
_entity_poly.pdbx_seq_one_letter_code
_entity_poly.pdbx_strand_id
1 'polypeptide(L)'
;MNNKKLGNSFEQEWMNHLASLGMWVHFMQPAPDGSQPFDVISIDNAYGDTHVCAWDCKTLSGKRFPLSRIEDNQEMAFEALNKRGVYDTCFVIKSGDTVYIIPSRDAIERKHAGEKSILLEDRYVYMHLKQDNNS
;
A
#
# COMPACT_ATOMS: atom_id res chain seq x y z
N MET A 1 -13.59 20.04 -5.35
CA MET A 1 -13.27 19.51 -5.12
C MET A 1 -12.62 18.98 -4.93
N ASN A 2 -12.47 18.53 -4.90
CA ASN A 2 -11.72 18.05 -4.67
C ASN A 2 -11.19 16.96 -4.77
N ASN A 3 -10.34 16.83 -5.15
CA ASN A 3 -9.79 15.80 -5.58
C ASN A 3 -9.16 15.12 -4.55
N LYS A 4 -8.93 15.61 -3.58
CA LYS A 4 -8.42 14.94 -2.62
C LYS A 4 -9.29 13.95 -2.22
N LYS A 5 -10.51 14.03 -2.52
CA LYS A 5 -11.34 13.02 -2.21
C LYS A 5 -11.08 11.86 -2.97
N LEU A 6 -10.41 11.87 -4.01
CA LEU A 6 -10.11 10.70 -4.76
C LEU A 6 -8.83 10.12 -4.28
N GLY A 7 -8.33 10.58 -3.18
CA GLY A 7 -7.06 10.16 -2.74
C GLY A 7 -5.99 10.89 -3.50
N ASN A 8 -4.76 10.61 -3.25
CA ASN A 8 -3.71 11.28 -3.94
C ASN A 8 -3.47 10.57 -5.27
N SER A 9 -2.66 11.16 -6.09
CA SER A 9 -2.46 10.62 -7.42
C SER A 9 -1.78 9.26 -7.39
N PHE A 10 -0.99 8.96 -6.37
CA PHE A 10 -0.36 7.65 -6.30
C PHE A 10 -1.40 6.56 -6.02
N GLU A 11 -2.40 6.85 -5.18
CA GLU A 11 -3.45 5.87 -4.94
C GLU A 11 -4.15 5.54 -6.25
N GLN A 12 -4.41 6.55 -7.06
CA GLN A 12 -5.05 6.33 -8.35
C GLN A 12 -4.14 5.55 -9.29
N GLU A 13 -2.86 5.90 -9.32
CA GLU A 13 -1.90 5.18 -10.14
C GLU A 13 -1.84 3.70 -9.76
N TRP A 14 -1.84 3.43 -8.44
CA TRP A 14 -1.75 2.05 -7.97
C TRP A 14 -2.99 1.26 -8.36
N MET A 15 -4.17 1.86 -8.19
CA MET A 15 -5.40 1.22 -8.60
C MET A 15 -5.41 0.91 -10.08
N ASN A 16 -4.96 1.87 -10.90
CA ASN A 16 -4.93 1.67 -12.34
C ASN A 16 -3.95 0.54 -12.71
N HIS A 17 -2.83 0.48 -12.02
CA HIS A 17 -1.85 -0.57 -12.26
C HIS A 17 -2.45 -1.95 -11.94
N LEU A 18 -3.07 -2.10 -10.78
CA LEU A 18 -3.66 -3.37 -10.40
C LEU A 18 -4.79 -3.77 -11.36
N ALA A 19 -5.61 -2.81 -11.76
CA ALA A 19 -6.68 -3.09 -12.70
C ALA A 19 -6.12 -3.54 -14.05
N SER A 20 -4.98 -2.97 -14.46
CA SER A 20 -4.38 -3.36 -15.73
C SER A 20 -3.86 -4.79 -15.71
N LEU A 21 -3.66 -5.36 -14.52
CA LEU A 21 -3.25 -6.74 -14.38
C LEU A 21 -4.45 -7.69 -14.29
N GLY A 22 -5.66 -7.14 -14.44
CA GLY A 22 -6.85 -7.97 -14.43
C GLY A 22 -7.51 -8.15 -13.07
N MET A 23 -7.07 -7.40 -12.07
CA MET A 23 -7.66 -7.53 -10.75
C MET A 23 -8.90 -6.69 -10.61
N TRP A 24 -9.83 -7.12 -9.77
CA TRP A 24 -10.92 -6.27 -9.34
C TRP A 24 -10.36 -5.38 -8.25
N VAL A 25 -10.60 -4.08 -8.32
CA VAL A 25 -9.99 -3.11 -7.41
C VAL A 25 -11.05 -2.19 -6.87
N HIS A 26 -10.97 -1.89 -5.58
CA HIS A 26 -11.91 -0.95 -4.97
C HIS A 26 -11.14 0.00 -4.06
N PHE A 27 -11.43 1.29 -4.19
CA PHE A 27 -10.80 2.31 -3.36
C PHE A 27 -11.67 2.51 -2.13
N MET A 28 -11.08 2.45 -0.96
CA MET A 28 -11.83 2.63 0.28
C MET A 28 -12.14 4.11 0.44
N GLN A 29 -13.40 4.42 0.66
CA GLN A 29 -13.79 5.81 0.81
C GLN A 29 -13.18 6.39 2.06
N PRO A 30 -12.67 7.62 2.02
CA PRO A 30 -12.14 8.25 3.22
C PRO A 30 -13.26 8.43 4.23
N ALA A 31 -13.02 7.99 5.46
CA ALA A 31 -13.98 8.21 6.52
C ALA A 31 -13.91 9.67 6.96
N PRO A 32 -15.03 10.26 7.39
CA PRO A 32 -15.02 11.66 7.80
C PRO A 32 -14.04 11.95 8.93
N ASP A 33 -13.79 10.97 9.80
CA ASP A 33 -12.87 11.15 10.91
C ASP A 33 -11.48 10.62 10.59
N GLY A 34 -11.20 10.25 9.35
CA GLY A 34 -9.88 9.77 8.98
C GLY A 34 -9.59 8.34 9.39
N SER A 35 -10.61 7.57 9.74
CA SER A 35 -10.40 6.25 10.29
C SER A 35 -10.50 5.12 9.29
N GLN A 36 -10.44 5.40 7.99
CA GLN A 36 -10.49 4.28 7.04
C GLN A 36 -9.29 3.39 7.27
N PRO A 37 -9.47 2.10 7.14
CA PRO A 37 -8.45 1.14 7.57
C PRO A 37 -7.25 1.05 6.63
N PHE A 38 -7.47 1.24 5.35
CA PHE A 38 -6.42 1.20 4.34
C PHE A 38 -7.02 1.80 3.07
N ASP A 39 -6.25 1.90 2.00
CA ASP A 39 -6.68 2.66 0.83
C ASP A 39 -7.34 1.84 -0.25
N VAL A 40 -6.83 0.67 -0.54
CA VAL A 40 -7.26 -0.11 -1.70
C VAL A 40 -7.38 -1.58 -1.36
N ILE A 41 -8.40 -2.24 -1.89
CA ILE A 41 -8.51 -3.68 -1.81
C ILE A 41 -8.52 -4.21 -3.23
N SER A 42 -7.82 -5.31 -3.48
CA SER A 42 -7.80 -5.92 -4.79
C SER A 42 -8.07 -7.42 -4.66
N ILE A 43 -8.74 -7.97 -5.66
CA ILE A 43 -9.05 -9.38 -5.70
C ILE A 43 -8.70 -9.92 -7.07
N ASP A 44 -7.96 -11.01 -7.10
CA ASP A 44 -7.70 -11.67 -8.35
C ASP A 44 -7.91 -13.16 -8.18
N ASN A 45 -7.86 -13.88 -9.29
CA ASN A 45 -8.11 -15.29 -9.29
C ASN A 45 -6.98 -15.99 -10.01
N ALA A 46 -5.77 -15.59 -9.75
CA ALA A 46 -4.62 -16.17 -10.41
C ALA A 46 -4.47 -17.63 -9.98
N TYR A 47 -4.12 -18.47 -10.92
CA TYR A 47 -3.85 -19.89 -10.66
C TYR A 47 -5.04 -20.62 -10.04
N GLY A 48 -6.24 -20.11 -10.27
CA GLY A 48 -7.43 -20.82 -9.80
C GLY A 48 -7.84 -20.51 -8.38
N ASP A 49 -7.03 -19.77 -7.65
CA ASP A 49 -7.35 -19.42 -6.28
C ASP A 49 -7.69 -17.95 -6.17
N THR A 50 -8.58 -17.62 -5.26
CA THR A 50 -8.94 -16.22 -5.03
C THR A 50 -7.92 -15.61 -4.08
N HIS A 51 -7.30 -14.51 -4.51
CA HIS A 51 -6.34 -13.79 -3.69
C HIS A 51 -6.88 -12.41 -3.38
N VAL A 52 -6.94 -12.09 -2.10
CA VAL A 52 -7.41 -10.80 -1.63
C VAL A 52 -6.22 -10.07 -1.04
N CYS A 53 -5.98 -8.85 -1.50
CA CYS A 53 -4.87 -8.03 -1.00
C CYS A 53 -5.42 -6.70 -0.52
N ALA A 54 -4.91 -6.24 0.60
CA ALA A 54 -5.24 -4.90 1.12
C ALA A 54 -3.98 -4.06 1.09
N TRP A 55 -4.10 -2.83 0.60
CA TRP A 55 -2.95 -1.97 0.33
C TRP A 55 -3.13 -0.62 0.99
N ASP A 56 -2.10 -0.16 1.67
CA ASP A 56 -2.07 1.20 2.15
C ASP A 56 -1.00 1.93 1.36
N CYS A 57 -1.36 3.00 0.70
CA CYS A 57 -0.50 3.70 -0.23
C CYS A 57 0.18 4.88 0.45
N LYS A 58 1.49 4.96 0.32
CA LYS A 58 2.26 6.04 0.94
C LYS A 58 3.17 6.65 -0.11
N THR A 59 3.46 7.94 0.03
CA THR A 59 4.47 8.58 -0.80
C THR A 59 5.55 9.15 0.09
N LEU A 60 6.78 9.07 -0.36
CA LEU A 60 7.92 9.57 0.38
C LEU A 60 8.84 10.33 -0.55
N SER A 61 9.69 11.17 0.03
CA SER A 61 10.69 11.83 -0.74
C SER A 61 12.08 11.26 -0.51
N GLY A 62 12.25 10.32 0.36
CA GLY A 62 13.57 9.77 0.65
C GLY A 62 13.59 8.27 0.60
N LYS A 63 14.62 7.68 1.18
CA LYS A 63 14.82 6.25 1.11
C LYS A 63 14.46 5.53 2.40
N ARG A 64 13.87 6.22 3.36
CA ARG A 64 13.48 5.57 4.60
C ARG A 64 12.01 5.81 4.86
N PHE A 65 11.30 4.73 5.14
CA PHE A 65 9.88 4.80 5.46
C PHE A 65 9.75 4.94 6.97
N PRO A 66 9.30 6.11 7.46
CA PRO A 66 9.16 6.30 8.90
C PRO A 66 8.01 5.44 9.43
N LEU A 67 8.31 4.61 10.41
CA LEU A 67 7.30 3.69 10.94
C LEU A 67 6.21 4.42 11.72
N SER A 68 6.47 5.67 12.12
CA SER A 68 5.43 6.48 12.74
C SER A 68 4.28 6.81 11.80
N ARG A 69 4.47 6.60 10.49
CA ARG A 69 3.38 6.84 9.55
C ARG A 69 2.38 5.69 9.50
N ILE A 70 2.64 4.60 10.22
CA ILE A 70 1.67 3.52 10.33
C ILE A 70 0.75 3.86 11.49
N GLU A 71 -0.52 4.08 11.20
CA GLU A 71 -1.48 4.50 12.20
C GLU A 71 -2.10 3.30 12.91
N ASP A 72 -2.59 3.52 14.12
CA ASP A 72 -3.15 2.43 14.91
C ASP A 72 -4.32 1.75 14.21
N ASN A 73 -5.18 2.51 13.55
CA ASN A 73 -6.30 1.91 12.86
C ASN A 73 -5.84 1.05 11.69
N GLN A 74 -4.71 1.37 11.08
CA GLN A 74 -4.16 0.55 10.00
C GLN A 74 -3.63 -0.76 10.56
N GLU A 75 -2.91 -0.69 11.69
CA GLU A 75 -2.41 -1.90 12.33
C GLU A 75 -3.56 -2.82 12.73
N MET A 76 -4.61 -2.25 13.32
CA MET A 76 -5.75 -3.03 13.76
C MET A 76 -6.45 -3.69 12.59
N ALA A 77 -6.60 -2.96 11.50
CA ALA A 77 -7.29 -3.51 10.33
C ALA A 77 -6.50 -4.64 9.69
N PHE A 78 -5.19 -4.44 9.53
CA PHE A 78 -4.36 -5.48 8.92
C PHE A 78 -4.29 -6.72 9.82
N GLU A 79 -4.22 -6.52 11.12
CA GLU A 79 -4.20 -7.65 12.03
C GLU A 79 -5.52 -8.41 11.96
N ALA A 80 -6.63 -7.70 11.89
CA ALA A 80 -7.94 -8.33 11.80
C ALA A 80 -8.07 -9.14 10.51
N LEU A 81 -7.55 -8.62 9.40
CA LEU A 81 -7.57 -9.35 8.14
C LEU A 81 -6.69 -10.58 8.20
N ASN A 82 -5.49 -10.44 8.76
CA ASN A 82 -4.56 -11.56 8.85
C ASN A 82 -5.16 -12.69 9.69
N LYS A 83 -5.86 -12.36 10.76
CA LYS A 83 -6.48 -13.38 11.59
C LYS A 83 -7.59 -14.12 10.87
N ARG A 84 -8.14 -13.54 9.82
CA ARG A 84 -9.22 -14.14 9.06
C ARG A 84 -8.77 -14.75 7.75
N GLY A 85 -7.47 -14.90 7.58
CA GLY A 85 -6.94 -15.58 6.40
C GLY A 85 -6.57 -14.69 5.24
N VAL A 86 -6.68 -13.38 5.39
CA VAL A 86 -6.22 -12.47 4.36
C VAL A 86 -4.81 -12.05 4.77
N TYR A 87 -3.81 -12.69 4.18
CA TYR A 87 -2.42 -12.47 4.59
C TYR A 87 -1.69 -11.44 3.75
N ASP A 88 -2.22 -11.09 2.59
CA ASP A 88 -1.55 -10.15 1.70
C ASP A 88 -2.00 -8.74 2.04
N THR A 89 -1.44 -8.20 3.11
CA THR A 89 -1.71 -6.85 3.54
C THR A 89 -0.38 -6.11 3.50
N CYS A 90 -0.34 -5.02 2.76
CA CYS A 90 0.92 -4.40 2.43
C CYS A 90 0.88 -2.89 2.45
N PHE A 91 2.03 -2.30 2.74
CA PHE A 91 2.24 -0.88 2.47
C PHE A 91 2.90 -0.80 1.10
N VAL A 92 2.33 -0.03 0.19
CA VAL A 92 2.92 0.21 -1.12
C VAL A 92 3.37 1.65 -1.13
N ILE A 93 4.65 1.86 -1.42
CA ILE A 93 5.30 3.15 -1.19
C ILE A 93 5.94 3.63 -2.46
N LYS A 94 5.59 4.85 -2.87
CA LYS A 94 6.24 5.46 -4.00
C LYS A 94 7.25 6.46 -3.48
N SER A 95 8.52 6.29 -3.87
CA SER A 95 9.56 7.23 -3.54
C SER A 95 10.29 7.55 -4.84
N GLY A 96 10.21 8.79 -5.27
CA GLY A 96 10.72 9.16 -6.58
C GLY A 96 9.95 8.41 -7.66
N ASP A 97 10.67 7.69 -8.51
CA ASP A 97 10.03 6.93 -9.57
C ASP A 97 10.08 5.42 -9.29
N THR A 98 10.27 5.04 -8.06
CA THR A 98 10.31 3.63 -7.69
C THR A 98 9.16 3.32 -6.74
N VAL A 99 8.53 2.16 -6.94
CA VAL A 99 7.46 1.69 -6.08
C VAL A 99 7.97 0.49 -5.30
N TYR A 100 7.78 0.54 -3.99
CA TYR A 100 8.22 -0.51 -3.08
C TYR A 100 7.01 -1.14 -2.41
N ILE A 101 7.09 -2.41 -2.11
CA ILE A 101 6.04 -3.10 -1.36
C ILE A 101 6.67 -3.68 -0.11
N ILE A 102 6.11 -3.35 1.05
CA ILE A 102 6.56 -3.90 2.32
C ILE A 102 5.38 -4.63 2.95
N PRO A 103 5.53 -5.92 3.23
CA PRO A 103 4.45 -6.65 3.91
C PRO A 103 4.14 -5.99 5.24
N SER A 104 2.88 -5.86 5.56
CA SER A 104 2.48 -5.14 6.76
C SER A 104 3.04 -5.78 8.02
N ARG A 105 3.10 -7.10 8.06
CA ARG A 105 3.58 -7.78 9.26
C ARG A 105 5.04 -7.47 9.52
N ASP A 106 5.85 -7.39 8.48
CA ASP A 106 7.24 -7.04 8.64
C ASP A 106 7.37 -5.62 9.20
N ALA A 107 6.65 -4.67 8.62
CA ALA A 107 6.74 -3.28 9.05
C ALA A 107 6.22 -3.10 10.48
N ILE A 108 5.10 -3.74 10.80
CA ILE A 108 4.49 -3.57 12.11
C ILE A 108 5.36 -4.22 13.19
N GLU A 109 5.94 -5.38 12.90
CA GLU A 109 6.83 -6.01 13.85
C GLU A 109 8.03 -5.14 14.15
N ARG A 110 8.60 -4.53 13.13
CA ARG A 110 9.77 -3.67 13.32
C ARG A 110 9.40 -2.42 14.09
N LYS A 111 8.20 -1.89 13.86
CA LYS A 111 7.74 -0.74 14.62
C LYS A 111 7.61 -1.10 16.10
N HIS A 112 7.04 -2.26 16.40
CA HIS A 112 6.85 -2.67 17.77
C HIS A 112 8.18 -3.07 18.44
N ALA A 113 9.18 -3.38 17.65
CA ALA A 113 10.51 -3.65 18.18
C ALA A 113 11.29 -2.37 18.46
N GLY A 114 10.71 -1.22 18.22
CA GLY A 114 11.34 0.05 18.52
C GLY A 114 12.11 0.68 17.39
N GLU A 115 12.08 0.09 16.18
CA GLU A 115 12.76 0.69 15.05
C GLU A 115 12.00 1.94 14.62
N LYS A 116 12.71 2.93 14.12
CA LYS A 116 12.09 4.18 13.73
C LYS A 116 11.72 4.24 12.26
N SER A 117 12.44 3.52 11.44
CA SER A 117 12.19 3.56 10.00
C SER A 117 12.72 2.30 9.34
N ILE A 118 12.26 2.04 8.12
CA ILE A 118 12.76 0.95 7.31
C ILE A 118 13.45 1.54 6.10
N LEU A 119 14.68 1.12 5.86
CA LEU A 119 15.39 1.51 4.65
C LEU A 119 14.73 0.82 3.46
N LEU A 120 14.42 1.58 2.42
CA LEU A 120 13.79 1.05 1.22
C LEU A 120 14.86 0.38 0.37
N GLU A 121 15.18 -0.84 0.72
CA GLU A 121 16.21 -1.61 0.05
C GLU A 121 15.70 -2.23 -1.22
N ASP A 122 16.59 -2.70 -2.05
CA ASP A 122 16.22 -3.30 -3.33
C ASP A 122 15.26 -4.48 -3.18
N ARG A 123 15.34 -5.20 -2.08
CA ARG A 123 14.47 -6.36 -1.89
C ARG A 123 12.99 -5.97 -1.80
N TYR A 124 12.70 -4.70 -1.55
CA TYR A 124 11.32 -4.26 -1.49
C TYR A 124 10.85 -3.65 -2.81
N VAL A 125 11.73 -3.49 -3.78
CA VAL A 125 11.35 -2.86 -5.04
C VAL A 125 10.34 -3.73 -5.79
N TYR A 126 9.24 -3.11 -6.15
CA TYR A 126 8.23 -3.78 -6.95
C TYR A 126 8.40 -3.39 -8.42
N MET A 127 8.58 -2.10 -8.70
CA MET A 127 8.74 -1.67 -10.07
C MET A 127 9.34 -0.27 -10.10
N HIS A 128 9.98 0.05 -11.23
CA HIS A 128 10.41 1.41 -11.51
C HIS A 128 9.43 1.99 -12.50
N LEU A 129 8.98 3.21 -12.23
CA LEU A 129 8.00 3.82 -13.12
C LEU A 129 8.70 4.31 -14.37
N LYS A 130 8.01 4.14 -15.56
CA LYS A 130 8.59 4.59 -16.76
C LYS A 130 8.62 6.05 -16.75
N GLN A 131 9.72 6.62 -17.17
CA GLN A 131 9.75 8.03 -17.37
C GLN A 131 9.19 8.30 -18.70
N ASP A 132 8.42 9.34 -18.79
CA ASP A 132 7.84 9.67 -20.04
C ASP A 132 8.82 10.46 -20.75
N ASN A 133 9.72 9.89 -21.42
CA ASN A 133 10.65 10.65 -22.04
C ASN A 133 10.39 10.89 -23.33
N ASN A 134 9.37 10.96 -23.74
CA ASN A 134 9.07 11.20 -24.99
C ASN A 134 10.07 11.80 -25.70
N SER A 135 11.00 11.53 -25.50
CA SER A 135 11.96 12.00 -26.25
C SER A 135 12.16 11.48 -27.44
#